data_16a1f2ef6e4afd51bacaa910f6ede022
#
_entry.id   16a1f2ef6e4afd51bacaa910f6ede022
#
_cell.length_a   1.000
_cell.length_b   1.000
_cell.length_c   1.000
_cell.angle_alpha   90.00
_cell.angle_beta   90.00
_cell.angle_gamma   90.00
#
_symmetry.space_group_name_H-M   'P 1'
#
loop_
_entity.id
_entity.type
_entity.pdbx_description
1 polymer ?
#
loop_
_entity_poly.entity_id
_entity_poly.type
_entity_poly.pdbx_seq_one_letter_code
_entity_poly.pdbx_strand_id
1 'polypeptide(L)'
;MAVEIINAYIEVCPACRFIGKRYTPKDSVNGSYGYKWGEWWANDYFAPLEKLPHMPIVGDSTMAAMRVVNGELEYWIGFFCPIDTEIPEGYESVDIAPRRYAVLWKKGDENNGELYGLESHNLCLAELRRQGWQRREDDWCFERYNCPRFTTPDADGRVILDYGISVEE
;
A
#
# COMPACT_ATOMS: atom_id res chain seq x y z
N MET A 1 -18.58 8.97 -10.14
CA MET A 1 -19.09 7.66 -9.61
C MET A 1 -18.33 7.32 -8.35
N ALA A 2 -19.02 6.76 -7.38
CA ALA A 2 -18.39 6.37 -6.11
C ALA A 2 -17.42 5.18 -6.30
N VAL A 3 -16.51 5.02 -5.35
CA VAL A 3 -15.59 3.89 -5.30
C VAL A 3 -16.36 2.58 -5.16
N GLU A 4 -15.95 1.57 -5.89
CA GLU A 4 -16.51 0.21 -5.84
C GLU A 4 -15.40 -0.80 -5.49
N ILE A 5 -15.72 -1.75 -4.63
CA ILE A 5 -14.86 -2.92 -4.42
C ILE A 5 -15.26 -3.98 -5.45
N ILE A 6 -14.39 -4.25 -6.41
CA ILE A 6 -14.70 -5.16 -7.51
C ILE A 6 -14.05 -6.53 -7.39
N ASN A 7 -13.16 -6.72 -6.42
CA ASN A 7 -12.54 -8.01 -6.13
C ASN A 7 -12.04 -8.01 -4.68
N ALA A 8 -12.06 -9.17 -4.04
CA ALA A 8 -11.55 -9.33 -2.69
C ALA A 8 -11.05 -10.77 -2.52
N TYR A 9 -9.82 -10.94 -2.03
CA TYR A 9 -9.22 -12.26 -1.82
C TYR A 9 -8.14 -12.18 -0.73
N ILE A 10 -7.68 -13.34 -0.27
CA ILE A 10 -6.58 -13.43 0.71
C ILE A 10 -5.27 -13.67 -0.02
N GLU A 11 -4.26 -12.91 0.32
CA GLU A 11 -2.89 -13.07 -0.15
C GLU A 11 -1.98 -13.33 1.05
N VAL A 12 -1.20 -14.40 0.97
CA VAL A 12 -0.29 -14.77 2.06
C VAL A 12 1.10 -14.26 1.72
N CYS A 13 1.69 -13.50 2.65
CA CYS A 13 3.05 -12.98 2.49
C CYS A 13 3.94 -13.59 3.58
N PRO A 14 5.02 -14.30 3.21
CA PRO A 14 5.98 -14.77 4.20
C PRO A 14 6.73 -13.61 4.85
N ALA A 15 7.57 -13.89 5.85
CA ALA A 15 8.41 -12.87 6.46
C ALA A 15 9.16 -12.10 5.37
N CYS A 16 9.18 -10.78 5.49
CA CYS A 16 9.77 -9.91 4.47
C CYS A 16 10.36 -8.66 5.11
N ARG A 17 11.08 -7.89 4.31
CA ARG A 17 11.65 -6.60 4.70
C ARG A 17 11.09 -5.53 3.80
N PHE A 18 10.38 -4.55 4.36
CA PHE A 18 9.98 -3.39 3.60
C PHE A 18 11.16 -2.41 3.59
N ILE A 19 11.60 -2.02 2.41
CA ILE A 19 12.71 -1.08 2.22
C ILE A 19 12.19 0.16 1.50
N GLY A 20 12.45 1.32 2.08
CA GLY A 20 11.99 2.59 1.51
C GLY A 20 12.29 3.75 2.43
N LYS A 21 11.34 4.65 2.55
CA LYS A 21 11.44 5.79 3.48
C LYS A 21 10.18 5.87 4.32
N ARG A 22 10.38 6.13 5.62
CA ARG A 22 9.30 6.23 6.59
C ARG A 22 8.91 7.69 6.79
N TYR A 23 7.61 7.93 6.80
CA TYR A 23 7.02 9.24 7.07
C TYR A 23 6.04 9.15 8.24
N THR A 24 5.85 10.29 8.90
CA THR A 24 4.91 10.42 10.03
C THR A 24 3.85 11.48 9.67
N PRO A 25 2.82 11.69 10.49
CA PRO A 25 1.84 12.76 10.22
C PRO A 25 2.44 14.14 10.01
N LYS A 26 3.63 14.41 10.56
CA LYS A 26 4.34 15.68 10.34
C LYS A 26 4.75 15.89 8.87
N ASP A 27 4.88 14.80 8.12
CA ASP A 27 5.28 14.82 6.72
C ASP A 27 4.07 14.90 5.78
N SER A 28 2.85 14.86 6.33
CA SER A 28 1.63 14.96 5.53
C SER A 28 1.20 16.41 5.34
N VAL A 29 0.45 16.66 4.26
CA VAL A 29 -0.22 17.93 4.01
C VAL A 29 -1.70 17.63 3.89
N ASN A 30 -2.50 18.14 4.83
CA ASN A 30 -3.94 17.88 4.93
C ASN A 30 -4.25 16.36 4.93
N GLY A 31 -3.43 15.58 5.65
CA GLY A 31 -3.57 14.14 5.72
C GLY A 31 -3.11 13.38 4.48
N SER A 32 -2.53 14.05 3.51
CA SER A 32 -2.05 13.45 2.26
C SER A 32 -0.53 13.38 2.20
N TYR A 33 0.00 12.29 1.66
CA TYR A 33 1.43 12.11 1.36
C TYR A 33 1.73 12.27 -0.13
N GLY A 34 0.79 12.81 -0.90
CA GLY A 34 0.94 12.94 -2.35
C GLY A 34 2.21 13.69 -2.78
N TYR A 35 2.60 14.74 -2.04
CA TYR A 35 3.82 15.48 -2.37
C TYR A 35 5.09 14.65 -2.12
N LYS A 36 5.07 13.69 -1.18
CA LYS A 36 6.19 12.76 -0.98
C LYS A 36 6.34 11.83 -2.17
N TRP A 37 5.25 11.37 -2.74
CA TRP A 37 5.28 10.62 -4.01
C TRP A 37 5.91 11.47 -5.12
N GLY A 38 5.56 12.75 -5.19
CA GLY A 38 6.18 13.68 -6.13
C GLY A 38 7.70 13.80 -5.94
N GLU A 39 8.18 13.86 -4.69
CA GLU A 39 9.62 13.86 -4.39
C GLU A 39 10.30 12.57 -4.85
N TRP A 40 9.64 11.41 -4.65
CA TRP A 40 10.17 10.12 -5.08
C TRP A 40 10.37 10.07 -6.59
N TRP A 41 9.39 10.55 -7.35
CA TRP A 41 9.50 10.61 -8.81
C TRP A 41 10.52 11.65 -9.26
N ALA A 42 10.52 12.84 -8.68
CA ALA A 42 11.41 13.93 -9.07
C ALA A 42 12.88 13.61 -8.78
N ASN A 43 13.17 12.88 -7.70
CA ASN A 43 14.55 12.55 -7.28
C ASN A 43 14.95 11.11 -7.64
N ASP A 44 14.10 10.38 -8.34
CA ASP A 44 14.37 9.00 -8.77
C ASP A 44 14.73 8.07 -7.60
N TYR A 45 14.02 8.21 -6.48
CA TYR A 45 14.25 7.37 -5.30
C TYR A 45 13.89 5.90 -5.51
N PHE A 46 13.07 5.59 -6.50
CA PHE A 46 12.72 4.20 -6.82
C PHE A 46 13.85 3.44 -7.50
N ALA A 47 14.70 4.11 -8.27
CA ALA A 47 15.72 3.44 -9.09
C ALA A 47 16.65 2.49 -8.33
N PRO A 48 17.24 2.88 -7.18
CA PRO A 48 18.07 1.94 -6.41
C PRO A 48 17.28 0.75 -5.86
N LEU A 49 15.99 0.96 -5.52
CA LEU A 49 15.13 -0.09 -4.97
C LEU A 49 14.62 -1.05 -6.04
N GLU A 50 14.45 -0.59 -7.27
CA GLU A 50 14.01 -1.43 -8.38
C GLU A 50 15.03 -2.53 -8.73
N LYS A 51 16.29 -2.31 -8.38
CA LYS A 51 17.39 -3.28 -8.60
C LYS A 51 17.43 -4.39 -7.55
N LEU A 52 16.70 -4.23 -6.44
CA LEU A 52 16.66 -5.21 -5.37
C LEU A 52 15.75 -6.39 -5.75
N PRO A 53 15.95 -7.56 -5.12
CA PRO A 53 14.94 -8.61 -5.23
C PRO A 53 13.65 -8.14 -4.54
N HIS A 54 12.50 -8.43 -5.15
CA HIS A 54 11.19 -8.09 -4.58
C HIS A 54 10.40 -9.35 -4.26
N MET A 55 9.50 -9.24 -3.27
CA MET A 55 8.54 -10.30 -2.99
C MET A 55 7.52 -10.38 -4.12
N PRO A 56 6.95 -11.59 -4.40
CA PRO A 56 5.92 -11.71 -5.45
C PRO A 56 4.72 -10.79 -5.27
N ILE A 57 4.40 -10.43 -4.02
CA ILE A 57 3.31 -9.49 -3.70
C ILE A 57 3.47 -8.12 -4.38
N VAL A 58 4.68 -7.74 -4.71
CA VAL A 58 4.94 -6.46 -5.38
C VAL A 58 4.49 -6.49 -6.83
N GLY A 59 4.80 -7.56 -7.55
CA GLY A 59 4.59 -7.60 -9.00
C GLY A 59 5.32 -6.44 -9.69
N ASP A 60 4.66 -5.76 -10.60
CA ASP A 60 5.18 -4.57 -11.29
C ASP A 60 4.65 -3.28 -10.64
N SER A 61 4.70 -3.22 -9.30
CA SER A 61 4.02 -2.15 -8.57
C SER A 61 4.98 -1.36 -7.70
N THR A 62 4.80 -0.04 -7.67
CA THR A 62 5.28 0.76 -6.54
C THR A 62 4.28 0.59 -5.39
N MET A 63 4.76 0.71 -4.16
CA MET A 63 3.98 0.37 -2.97
C MET A 63 4.03 1.48 -1.93
N ALA A 64 2.92 1.65 -1.23
CA ALA A 64 2.91 2.29 0.08
C ALA A 64 2.53 1.24 1.12
N ALA A 65 3.12 1.33 2.30
CA ALA A 65 2.73 0.51 3.44
C ALA A 65 2.50 1.41 4.65
N MET A 66 1.54 1.06 5.49
CA MET A 66 1.20 1.89 6.63
C MET A 66 0.73 1.04 7.80
N ARG A 67 1.00 1.52 8.99
CA ARG A 67 0.51 0.95 10.26
C ARG A 67 0.39 2.05 11.30
N VAL A 68 -0.20 1.73 12.43
CA VAL A 68 -0.26 2.64 13.58
C VAL A 68 0.65 2.09 14.68
N VAL A 69 1.54 2.91 15.19
CA VAL A 69 2.45 2.57 16.28
C VAL A 69 2.29 3.61 17.38
N ASN A 70 1.92 3.18 18.58
CA ASN A 70 1.70 4.08 19.72
C ASN A 70 0.72 5.22 19.39
N GLY A 71 -0.35 4.90 18.65
CA GLY A 71 -1.37 5.86 18.26
C GLY A 71 -0.99 6.80 17.12
N GLU A 72 0.19 6.62 16.51
CA GLU A 72 0.66 7.47 15.42
C GLU A 72 0.83 6.66 14.13
N LEU A 73 0.36 7.21 13.02
CA LEU A 73 0.50 6.60 11.70
C LEU A 73 1.96 6.60 11.25
N GLU A 74 2.46 5.46 10.81
CA GLU A 74 3.67 5.34 10.00
C GLU A 74 3.24 5.11 8.56
N TYR A 75 3.77 5.92 7.66
CA TYR A 75 3.53 5.79 6.22
C TYR A 75 4.86 5.57 5.52
N TRP A 76 4.93 4.52 4.71
CA TRP A 76 6.15 4.13 3.99
C TRP A 76 5.91 4.14 2.49
N ILE A 77 6.90 4.56 1.74
CA ILE A 77 6.96 4.37 0.28
C ILE A 77 8.16 3.47 0.00
N GLY A 78 7.99 2.45 -0.84
CA GLY A 78 9.06 1.52 -1.18
C GLY A 78 8.55 0.19 -1.70
N PHE A 79 9.25 -0.90 -1.30
CA PHE A 79 8.94 -2.26 -1.77
C PHE A 79 9.08 -3.29 -0.66
N PHE A 80 8.27 -4.35 -0.76
CA PHE A 80 8.46 -5.56 0.03
C PHE A 80 9.56 -6.40 -0.62
N CYS A 81 10.64 -6.63 0.12
CA CYS A 81 11.80 -7.41 -0.30
C CYS A 81 11.96 -8.67 0.55
N PRO A 82 12.69 -9.68 0.08
CA PRO A 82 13.05 -10.82 0.93
C PRO A 82 13.74 -10.37 2.23
N ILE A 83 13.55 -11.13 3.31
CA ILE A 83 13.94 -10.73 4.67
C ILE A 83 15.42 -10.37 4.81
N ASP A 84 16.29 -10.99 4.02
CA ASP A 84 17.75 -10.78 4.13
C ASP A 84 18.29 -9.76 3.11
N THR A 85 17.42 -9.03 2.44
CA THR A 85 17.83 -8.04 1.43
C THR A 85 18.64 -6.92 2.08
N GLU A 86 19.80 -6.62 1.49
CA GLU A 86 20.67 -5.52 1.93
C GLU A 86 19.96 -4.17 1.70
N ILE A 87 20.08 -3.27 2.68
CA ILE A 87 19.43 -1.96 2.63
C ILE A 87 20.38 -0.96 1.97
N PRO A 88 19.99 -0.35 0.83
CA PRO A 88 20.83 0.68 0.19
C PRO A 88 21.02 1.89 1.10
N GLU A 89 22.17 2.55 0.94
CA GLU A 89 22.44 3.79 1.68
C GLU A 89 21.34 4.84 1.42
N GLY A 90 20.93 5.52 2.47
CA GLY A 90 19.90 6.55 2.40
C GLY A 90 18.47 6.06 2.54
N TYR A 91 18.28 4.75 2.71
CA TYR A 91 16.95 4.14 2.90
C TYR A 91 16.79 3.57 4.30
N GLU A 92 15.54 3.42 4.71
CA GLU A 92 15.14 2.80 5.96
C GLU A 92 14.49 1.46 5.68
N SER A 93 14.36 0.62 6.71
CA SER A 93 13.71 -0.67 6.57
C SER A 93 12.95 -1.06 7.81
N VAL A 94 12.01 -1.98 7.64
CA VAL A 94 11.31 -2.64 8.74
C VAL A 94 11.06 -4.09 8.35
N ASP A 95 11.35 -5.01 9.28
CA ASP A 95 11.07 -6.42 9.09
C ASP A 95 9.65 -6.72 9.51
N ILE A 96 8.93 -7.45 8.66
CA ILE A 96 7.52 -7.79 8.85
C ILE A 96 7.41 -9.31 8.92
N ALA A 97 6.90 -9.81 10.06
CA ALA A 97 6.63 -11.23 10.23
C ALA A 97 5.57 -11.70 9.23
N PRO A 98 5.45 -13.02 8.98
CA PRO A 98 4.46 -13.52 8.03
C PRO A 98 3.06 -12.94 8.27
N ARG A 99 2.37 -12.58 7.22
CA ARG A 99 1.05 -11.95 7.26
C ARG A 99 0.11 -12.57 6.23
N ARG A 100 -1.16 -12.51 6.58
CA ARG A 100 -2.26 -12.69 5.64
C ARG A 100 -2.87 -11.32 5.38
N TYR A 101 -3.05 -10.97 4.12
CA TYR A 101 -3.69 -9.72 3.73
C TYR A 101 -4.99 -10.02 3.01
N ALA A 102 -6.06 -9.35 3.40
CA ALA A 102 -7.22 -9.22 2.54
C ALA A 102 -6.87 -8.16 1.50
N VAL A 103 -6.83 -8.54 0.24
CA VAL A 103 -6.56 -7.62 -0.87
C VAL A 103 -7.88 -7.28 -1.54
N LEU A 104 -8.16 -5.99 -1.60
CA LEU A 104 -9.38 -5.46 -2.18
C LEU A 104 -9.03 -4.55 -3.36
N TRP A 105 -9.69 -4.78 -4.48
CA TRP A 105 -9.52 -3.93 -5.64
C TRP A 105 -10.56 -2.81 -5.59
N LYS A 106 -10.08 -1.58 -5.37
CA LYS A 106 -10.91 -0.38 -5.34
C LYS A 106 -10.91 0.26 -6.71
N LYS A 107 -12.05 0.33 -7.34
CA LYS A 107 -12.20 1.00 -8.63
C LYS A 107 -12.78 2.40 -8.42
N GLY A 108 -12.11 3.41 -8.95
CA GLY A 108 -12.54 4.80 -8.80
C GLY A 108 -11.68 5.77 -9.60
N ASP A 109 -11.99 7.06 -9.44
CA ASP A 109 -11.27 8.15 -10.08
C ASP A 109 -10.02 8.48 -9.23
N GLU A 110 -8.84 8.46 -9.86
CA GLU A 110 -7.59 8.77 -9.17
C GLU A 110 -7.40 10.26 -8.89
N ASN A 111 -8.12 11.13 -9.59
CA ASN A 111 -7.89 12.56 -9.56
C ASN A 111 -8.77 13.34 -8.57
N ASN A 112 -9.83 12.73 -8.05
CA ASN A 112 -10.74 13.40 -7.12
C ASN A 112 -10.55 13.00 -5.65
N GLY A 113 -9.55 12.16 -5.37
CA GLY A 113 -9.23 11.72 -4.01
C GLY A 113 -10.10 10.61 -3.44
N GLU A 114 -11.10 10.12 -4.18
CA GLU A 114 -12.05 9.12 -3.65
C GLU A 114 -11.42 7.75 -3.34
N LEU A 115 -10.29 7.41 -3.99
CA LEU A 115 -9.58 6.15 -3.75
C LEU A 115 -8.79 6.15 -2.45
N TYR A 116 -8.60 7.31 -1.83
CA TYR A 116 -7.73 7.49 -0.69
C TYR A 116 -8.50 8.00 0.53
N GLY A 117 -7.88 7.87 1.70
CA GLY A 117 -8.45 8.44 2.92
C GLY A 117 -9.40 7.50 3.65
N LEU A 118 -10.03 8.06 4.69
CA LEU A 118 -10.78 7.28 5.67
C LEU A 118 -12.05 6.65 5.10
N GLU A 119 -12.77 7.37 4.26
CA GLU A 119 -14.02 6.86 3.68
C GLU A 119 -13.78 5.62 2.85
N SER A 120 -12.77 5.66 1.99
CA SER A 120 -12.36 4.51 1.18
C SER A 120 -11.87 3.35 2.04
N HIS A 121 -11.09 3.65 3.09
CA HIS A 121 -10.64 2.64 4.06
C HIS A 121 -11.83 1.97 4.75
N ASN A 122 -12.81 2.73 5.20
CA ASN A 122 -14.00 2.20 5.85
C ASN A 122 -14.85 1.31 4.92
N LEU A 123 -14.89 1.65 3.64
CA LEU A 123 -15.54 0.80 2.64
C LEU A 123 -14.85 -0.57 2.57
N CYS A 124 -13.53 -0.59 2.61
CA CYS A 124 -12.75 -1.84 2.66
C CYS A 124 -13.02 -2.64 3.94
N LEU A 125 -13.09 -1.97 5.10
CA LEU A 125 -13.40 -2.64 6.36
C LEU A 125 -14.79 -3.27 6.35
N ALA A 126 -15.77 -2.62 5.72
CA ALA A 126 -17.11 -3.18 5.56
C ALA A 126 -17.07 -4.46 4.71
N GLU A 127 -16.27 -4.48 3.65
CA GLU A 127 -16.12 -5.68 2.83
C GLU A 127 -15.43 -6.82 3.59
N LEU A 128 -14.43 -6.53 4.43
CA LEU A 128 -13.81 -7.52 5.31
C LEU A 128 -14.87 -8.19 6.19
N ARG A 129 -15.73 -7.40 6.82
CA ARG A 129 -16.80 -7.91 7.67
C ARG A 129 -17.78 -8.79 6.89
N ARG A 130 -18.13 -8.36 5.68
CA ARG A 130 -19.02 -9.14 4.81
C ARG A 130 -18.42 -10.48 4.43
N GLN A 131 -17.10 -10.55 4.23
CA GLN A 131 -16.37 -11.78 3.91
C GLN A 131 -16.11 -12.65 5.16
N GLY A 132 -16.32 -12.14 6.36
CA GLY A 132 -16.01 -12.85 7.60
C GLY A 132 -14.54 -12.82 7.97
N TRP A 133 -13.75 -11.93 7.41
CA TRP A 133 -12.34 -11.75 7.74
C TRP A 133 -12.19 -10.77 8.89
N GLN A 134 -11.35 -11.11 9.86
CA GLN A 134 -11.10 -10.27 11.02
C GLN A 134 -9.82 -9.46 10.82
N ARG A 135 -9.96 -8.14 10.85
CA ARG A 135 -8.83 -7.21 10.76
C ARG A 135 -7.92 -7.36 11.98
N ARG A 136 -6.61 -7.26 11.76
CA ARG A 136 -5.64 -7.03 12.82
C ARG A 136 -5.52 -5.52 13.03
N GLU A 137 -5.99 -5.05 14.19
CA GLU A 137 -5.99 -3.62 14.52
C GLU A 137 -4.57 -3.03 14.48
N ASP A 138 -4.45 -1.81 13.97
CA ASP A 138 -3.20 -1.04 13.91
C ASP A 138 -2.04 -1.70 13.14
N ASP A 139 -2.28 -2.88 12.57
CA ASP A 139 -1.28 -3.61 11.82
C ASP A 139 -1.20 -3.14 10.36
N TRP A 140 -0.33 -3.74 9.59
CA TRP A 140 0.00 -3.29 8.25
C TRP A 140 -1.19 -3.26 7.29
N CYS A 141 -1.27 -2.17 6.55
CA CYS A 141 -2.05 -2.04 5.32
C CYS A 141 -1.10 -1.67 4.20
N PHE A 142 -1.49 -1.92 2.95
CA PHE A 142 -0.69 -1.45 1.82
C PHE A 142 -1.57 -0.93 0.69
N GLU A 143 -0.97 -0.06 -0.12
CA GLU A 143 -1.50 0.37 -1.41
C GLU A 143 -0.53 -0.13 -2.47
N ARG A 144 -1.05 -0.86 -3.45
CA ARG A 144 -0.25 -1.43 -4.53
C ARG A 144 -0.74 -0.84 -5.85
N TYR A 145 0.13 -0.06 -6.47
CA TYR A 145 -0.18 0.66 -7.70
C TYR A 145 0.17 -0.22 -8.91
N ASN A 146 -0.62 -1.27 -9.11
CA ASN A 146 -0.31 -2.33 -10.06
C ASN A 146 -0.52 -1.88 -11.52
N CYS A 147 0.44 -2.21 -12.38
CA CYS A 147 0.31 -2.03 -13.82
C CYS A 147 -0.30 -3.30 -14.43
N PRO A 148 -1.30 -3.21 -15.33
CA PRO A 148 -1.92 -1.98 -15.86
C PRO A 148 -3.15 -1.49 -15.08
N ARG A 149 -3.60 -2.20 -14.04
CA ARG A 149 -4.86 -1.88 -13.35
C ARG A 149 -4.94 -0.43 -12.89
N PHE A 150 -3.88 0.06 -12.27
CA PHE A 150 -3.83 1.44 -11.79
C PHE A 150 -3.32 2.41 -12.86
N THR A 151 -2.39 1.98 -13.69
CA THR A 151 -1.67 2.87 -14.61
C THR A 151 -2.38 3.10 -15.94
N THR A 152 -3.40 2.29 -16.27
CA THR A 152 -4.16 2.43 -17.51
C THR A 152 -5.64 2.60 -17.18
N PRO A 153 -6.13 3.85 -17.13
CA PRO A 153 -7.56 4.10 -16.87
C PRO A 153 -8.47 3.46 -17.90
N ASP A 154 -9.67 3.10 -17.46
CA ASP A 154 -10.71 2.60 -18.38
C ASP A 154 -11.34 3.73 -19.19
N ALA A 155 -12.37 3.40 -19.99
CA ALA A 155 -13.07 4.36 -20.86
C ALA A 155 -13.70 5.53 -20.07
N ASP A 156 -14.02 5.32 -18.79
CA ASP A 156 -14.60 6.33 -17.91
C ASP A 156 -13.54 7.10 -17.09
N GLY A 157 -12.25 6.82 -17.33
CA GLY A 157 -11.15 7.46 -16.60
C GLY A 157 -10.92 6.88 -15.21
N ARG A 158 -11.45 5.68 -14.93
CA ARG A 158 -11.35 5.03 -13.63
C ARG A 158 -10.19 4.03 -13.60
N VAL A 159 -9.53 3.95 -12.47
CA VAL A 159 -8.41 3.02 -12.22
C VAL A 159 -8.76 2.05 -11.08
N ILE A 160 -7.96 1.00 -10.94
CA ILE A 160 -8.10 0.02 -9.87
C ILE A 160 -6.86 0.09 -8.99
N LEU A 161 -7.06 0.41 -7.72
CA LEU A 161 -6.02 0.39 -6.69
C LEU A 161 -6.18 -0.88 -5.85
N ASP A 162 -5.11 -1.64 -5.72
CA ASP A 162 -5.07 -2.79 -4.83
C ASP A 162 -4.80 -2.30 -3.40
N TYR A 163 -5.71 -2.58 -2.48
CA TYR A 163 -5.58 -2.19 -1.08
C TYR A 163 -5.53 -3.44 -0.21
N GLY A 164 -4.44 -3.60 0.54
CA GLY A 164 -4.24 -4.75 1.42
C GLY A 164 -4.45 -4.38 2.88
N ILE A 165 -5.14 -5.22 3.63
CA ILE A 165 -5.36 -5.06 5.07
C ILE A 165 -4.97 -6.36 5.76
N SER A 166 -4.08 -6.27 6.75
CA SER A 166 -3.68 -7.43 7.55
C SER A 166 -4.88 -8.01 8.30
N VAL A 167 -5.06 -9.33 8.21
CA VAL A 167 -6.16 -10.03 8.86
C VAL A 167 -5.64 -11.18 9.71
N GLU A 168 -6.45 -11.59 10.69
CA GLU A 168 -6.18 -12.76 11.52
C GLU A 168 -6.27 -14.05 10.70
N GLU A 169 -5.61 -15.08 11.19
CA GLU A 169 -5.67 -16.40 10.56
C GLU A 169 -7.02 -17.09 10.74
#